data_617cb5b665b0e1d13c3297db5160e3b3
#
_entry.id   617cb5b665b0e1d13c3297db5160e3b3
#
_cell.length_a   1.000
_cell.length_b   1.000
_cell.length_c   1.000
_cell.angle_alpha   90.00
_cell.angle_beta   90.00
_cell.angle_gamma   90.00
#
_symmetry.space_group_name_H-M   'P 1'
#
loop_
_entity.id
_entity.type
_entity.pdbx_description
1 polymer ?
#
loop_
_entity_poly.entity_id
_entity_poly.type
_entity_poly.pdbx_seq_one_letter_code
_entity_poly.pdbx_strand_id
1 'polypeptide(L)'
;MGREVAIIGSGQTKHGRRNDLTYPDLVREAVQAALRNTGITLDDVDGVVSGTMPSMMEGVAFTHFYFADALGSVGKPIMKTETCGTTGMSLAQTGYYWVASGMADMVLVVGSEKMHEGDSQATMSTVLEPFYLRPFLTGAPGVFSMQGQQWTATYNIPEEKTREAAAKISVDHHRDALDNPYAHIQLDLSMDDVKNARLISYPVRLWDVCPNSDGACAVVFASAEKAKKICAKPAWVKGLGFCGDEYWYGDSNKVAWACAMEAARQAYDMAGITNPRRELDVAEIYNPFTFVELLHYECFGFSEPGRACDDTLAGAYARDGELPCDPSGGVLCTNPIGATALIRVAEAALQVSGQAGDHQIDGAKLALAHGLGGVSQFNGIMIVGSEG
;
A
#
# COMPACT_ATOMS: atom_id res chain seq x y z
N MET A 1 -24.03 2.08 13.15
CA MET A 1 -23.11 1.92 12.02
C MET A 1 -23.30 3.08 11.06
N GLY A 2 -22.23 3.58 10.42
CA GLY A 2 -22.35 4.57 9.35
C GLY A 2 -23.05 3.97 8.13
N ARG A 3 -23.33 4.80 7.11
CA ARG A 3 -23.89 4.30 5.83
C ARG A 3 -22.85 3.53 5.03
N GLU A 4 -23.30 2.64 4.16
CA GLU A 4 -22.42 1.89 3.26
C GLU A 4 -21.67 2.81 2.30
N VAL A 5 -20.42 2.47 2.03
CA VAL A 5 -19.49 3.23 1.20
C VAL A 5 -18.86 2.30 0.17
N ALA A 6 -18.70 2.81 -1.03
CA ALA A 6 -18.00 2.10 -2.09
C ALA A 6 -16.95 2.99 -2.78
N ILE A 7 -15.96 2.35 -3.36
CA ILE A 7 -15.04 2.92 -4.32
C ILE A 7 -15.68 2.77 -5.70
N ILE A 8 -15.84 3.89 -6.43
CA ILE A 8 -16.49 3.93 -7.74
C ILE A 8 -15.55 4.25 -8.88
N GLY A 9 -14.34 4.67 -8.57
CA GLY A 9 -13.29 4.96 -9.55
C GLY A 9 -11.92 5.04 -8.89
N SER A 10 -10.92 4.61 -9.62
CA SER A 10 -9.52 4.76 -9.25
C SER A 10 -8.68 5.11 -10.47
N GLY A 11 -7.55 5.77 -10.23
CA GLY A 11 -6.61 6.13 -11.27
C GLY A 11 -5.20 6.25 -10.73
N GLN A 12 -4.24 5.79 -11.53
CA GLN A 12 -2.81 5.85 -11.22
C GLN A 12 -2.06 6.50 -12.38
N THR A 13 -0.93 7.09 -12.08
CA THR A 13 0.05 7.50 -13.10
C THR A 13 0.93 6.32 -13.47
N LYS A 14 1.59 6.36 -14.61
CA LYS A 14 2.78 5.52 -14.81
C LYS A 14 3.82 5.94 -13.77
N HIS A 15 4.22 5.01 -12.92
CA HIS A 15 5.23 5.25 -11.89
C HIS A 15 6.65 5.16 -12.45
N GLY A 16 7.57 5.86 -11.82
CA GLY A 16 8.97 5.88 -12.26
C GLY A 16 9.64 7.20 -11.93
N ARG A 17 10.67 7.55 -12.68
CA ARG A 17 11.27 8.88 -12.59
C ARG A 17 10.54 9.83 -13.55
N ARG A 18 9.65 10.69 -13.00
CA ARG A 18 8.75 11.55 -13.77
C ARG A 18 9.26 13.00 -13.85
N ASN A 19 10.41 13.17 -14.52
CA ASN A 19 10.97 14.50 -14.81
C ASN A 19 10.24 15.24 -15.96
N ASP A 20 9.35 14.55 -16.63
CA ASP A 20 8.53 15.04 -17.74
C ASP A 20 7.33 15.90 -17.29
N LEU A 21 6.94 15.82 -16.01
CA LEU A 21 5.79 16.52 -15.44
C LEU A 21 6.17 17.37 -14.23
N THR A 22 5.48 18.49 -14.07
CA THR A 22 5.45 19.19 -12.78
C THR A 22 4.70 18.34 -11.74
N TYR A 23 4.89 18.63 -10.48
CA TYR A 23 4.19 17.85 -9.45
C TYR A 23 2.65 18.02 -9.50
N PRO A 24 2.09 19.24 -9.68
CA PRO A 24 0.64 19.38 -9.91
C PRO A 24 0.13 18.63 -11.15
N ASP A 25 0.92 18.55 -12.24
CA ASP A 25 0.51 17.81 -13.43
C ASP A 25 0.48 16.30 -13.19
N LEU A 26 1.43 15.78 -12.42
CA LEU A 26 1.44 14.38 -11.99
C LEU A 26 0.17 14.06 -11.18
N VAL A 27 -0.21 14.92 -10.25
CA VAL A 27 -1.45 14.77 -9.46
C VAL A 27 -2.68 14.83 -10.38
N ARG A 28 -2.73 15.79 -11.31
CA ARG A 28 -3.83 15.93 -12.28
C ARG A 28 -4.00 14.69 -13.16
N GLU A 29 -2.91 14.04 -13.59
CA GLU A 29 -2.93 12.80 -14.37
C GLU A 29 -3.70 11.70 -13.64
N ALA A 30 -3.40 11.47 -12.35
CA ALA A 30 -4.08 10.48 -11.53
C ALA A 30 -5.56 10.82 -11.31
N VAL A 31 -5.88 12.08 -11.01
CA VAL A 31 -7.26 12.55 -10.82
C VAL A 31 -8.07 12.33 -12.09
N GLN A 32 -7.57 12.74 -13.25
CA GLN A 32 -8.25 12.53 -14.52
C GLN A 32 -8.44 11.04 -14.83
N ALA A 33 -7.46 10.19 -14.50
CA ALA A 33 -7.58 8.74 -14.66
C ALA A 33 -8.69 8.16 -13.78
N ALA A 34 -8.80 8.60 -12.52
CA ALA A 34 -9.84 8.14 -11.60
C ALA A 34 -11.27 8.53 -12.05
N LEU A 35 -11.42 9.67 -12.69
CA LEU A 35 -12.74 10.15 -13.16
C LEU A 35 -13.14 9.59 -14.53
N ARG A 36 -12.18 9.20 -15.36
CA ARG A 36 -12.38 8.88 -16.78
C ARG A 36 -13.48 7.86 -17.06
N ASN A 37 -13.59 6.84 -16.24
CA ASN A 37 -14.51 5.71 -16.45
C ASN A 37 -15.78 5.81 -15.59
N THR A 38 -15.94 6.89 -14.82
CA THR A 38 -17.06 7.06 -13.88
C THR A 38 -18.20 7.92 -14.44
N GLY A 39 -17.91 8.71 -15.46
CA GLY A 39 -18.86 9.70 -15.99
C GLY A 39 -19.10 10.90 -15.07
N ILE A 40 -18.36 11.02 -13.95
CA ILE A 40 -18.41 12.18 -13.05
C ILE A 40 -17.31 13.18 -13.39
N THR A 41 -17.50 14.40 -12.92
CA THR A 41 -16.55 15.50 -13.00
C THR A 41 -16.09 15.93 -11.61
N LEU A 42 -15.11 16.81 -11.54
CA LEU A 42 -14.69 17.38 -10.26
C LEU A 42 -15.82 18.15 -9.57
N ASP A 43 -16.79 18.70 -10.31
CA ASP A 43 -17.93 19.42 -9.73
C ASP A 43 -18.89 18.52 -8.95
N ASP A 44 -18.90 17.23 -9.25
CA ASP A 44 -19.72 16.23 -8.55
C ASP A 44 -19.12 15.80 -7.20
N VAL A 45 -17.86 16.15 -6.92
CA VAL A 45 -17.12 15.81 -5.71
C VAL A 45 -17.40 16.84 -4.62
N ASP A 46 -17.83 16.37 -3.44
CA ASP A 46 -18.19 17.26 -2.32
C ASP A 46 -16.97 17.73 -1.51
N GLY A 47 -15.88 16.95 -1.51
CA GLY A 47 -14.67 17.28 -0.78
C GLY A 47 -13.46 16.45 -1.21
N VAL A 48 -12.28 16.90 -0.79
CA VAL A 48 -11.00 16.30 -1.19
C VAL A 48 -10.17 15.95 0.03
N VAL A 49 -9.58 14.76 0.02
CA VAL A 49 -8.55 14.36 0.99
C VAL A 49 -7.26 14.11 0.21
N SER A 50 -6.18 14.79 0.58
CA SER A 50 -4.91 14.68 -0.15
C SER A 50 -3.72 14.58 0.80
N GLY A 51 -2.65 13.92 0.38
CA GLY A 51 -1.43 13.81 1.19
C GLY A 51 -0.22 13.32 0.41
N THR A 52 0.91 13.63 1.01
CA THR A 52 2.26 13.22 0.60
C THR A 52 2.99 12.71 1.83
N MET A 53 4.13 12.02 1.69
CA MET A 53 4.91 11.57 2.84
C MET A 53 6.42 11.68 2.56
N PRO A 54 7.13 12.29 3.45
CA PRO A 54 6.76 13.49 4.23
C PRO A 54 6.74 14.71 3.31
N SER A 55 6.06 15.76 3.69
CA SER A 55 5.95 17.01 2.88
C SER A 55 7.27 17.76 2.68
N MET A 56 8.40 17.09 2.76
CA MET A 56 9.74 17.70 2.76
C MET A 56 10.55 17.33 1.51
N MET A 57 10.13 16.35 0.72
CA MET A 57 10.91 15.95 -0.47
C MET A 57 10.92 17.07 -1.51
N GLU A 58 9.79 17.73 -1.72
CA GLU A 58 9.62 18.82 -2.68
C GLU A 58 9.87 20.20 -2.07
N GLY A 59 10.10 20.29 -0.77
CA GLY A 59 10.24 21.56 -0.05
C GLY A 59 8.95 22.37 0.08
N VAL A 60 7.79 21.77 -0.14
CA VAL A 60 6.46 22.41 -0.03
C VAL A 60 5.66 21.79 1.11
N ALA A 61 5.50 22.52 2.22
CA ALA A 61 4.79 22.02 3.41
C ALA A 61 3.27 21.86 3.19
N PHE A 62 2.66 22.72 2.38
CA PHE A 62 1.22 22.73 2.12
C PHE A 62 0.89 22.19 0.74
N THR A 63 1.26 20.96 0.46
CA THR A 63 1.08 20.31 -0.83
C THR A 63 -0.36 20.30 -1.31
N HIS A 64 -1.35 20.13 -0.42
CA HIS A 64 -2.77 20.18 -0.74
C HIS A 64 -3.25 21.56 -1.27
N PHE A 65 -2.62 22.66 -0.87
CA PHE A 65 -2.84 23.98 -1.48
C PHE A 65 -2.07 24.15 -2.80
N TYR A 66 -0.87 23.61 -2.85
CA TYR A 66 -0.07 23.62 -4.08
C TYR A 66 -0.75 22.88 -5.23
N PHE A 67 -1.53 21.84 -4.90
CA PHE A 67 -2.27 21.05 -5.88
C PHE A 67 -3.73 21.46 -6.05
N ALA A 68 -4.20 22.56 -5.46
CA ALA A 68 -5.62 22.90 -5.39
C ALA A 68 -6.35 22.84 -6.74
N ASP A 69 -5.74 23.39 -7.80
CA ASP A 69 -6.30 23.34 -9.16
C ASP A 69 -6.29 21.91 -9.74
N ALA A 70 -5.22 21.14 -9.50
CA ALA A 70 -5.11 19.76 -9.98
C ALA A 70 -6.11 18.84 -9.30
N LEU A 71 -6.42 19.12 -8.03
CA LEU A 71 -7.39 18.40 -7.20
C LEU A 71 -8.84 18.84 -7.41
N GLY A 72 -9.06 19.99 -8.07
CA GLY A 72 -10.38 20.60 -8.17
C GLY A 72 -10.97 21.00 -6.82
N SER A 73 -10.12 21.34 -5.85
CA SER A 73 -10.52 21.61 -4.48
C SER A 73 -10.87 23.06 -4.19
N VAL A 74 -10.70 23.95 -5.17
CA VAL A 74 -11.03 25.38 -5.01
C VAL A 74 -12.50 25.52 -4.66
N GLY A 75 -12.78 26.16 -3.52
CA GLY A 75 -14.16 26.36 -3.01
C GLY A 75 -14.79 25.14 -2.33
N LYS A 76 -14.02 24.07 -2.11
CA LYS A 76 -14.47 22.82 -1.45
C LYS A 76 -13.72 22.55 -0.15
N PRO A 77 -14.31 21.76 0.78
CA PRO A 77 -13.59 21.21 1.90
C PRO A 77 -12.39 20.37 1.42
N ILE A 78 -11.20 20.66 1.97
CA ILE A 78 -10.01 19.90 1.72
C ILE A 78 -9.31 19.58 3.05
N MET A 79 -8.83 18.34 3.18
CA MET A 79 -8.03 17.92 4.33
C MET A 79 -6.75 17.24 3.86
N LYS A 80 -5.65 17.55 4.55
CA LYS A 80 -4.39 16.80 4.42
C LYS A 80 -4.28 15.79 5.54
N THR A 81 -3.94 14.55 5.20
CA THR A 81 -3.59 13.48 6.14
C THR A 81 -2.19 12.98 5.85
N GLU A 82 -1.39 12.73 6.88
CA GLU A 82 -0.03 12.24 6.77
C GLU A 82 0.29 11.31 7.95
N THR A 83 0.67 10.06 7.64
CA THR A 83 1.01 9.02 8.62
C THR A 83 2.17 8.17 8.12
N CYS A 84 3.26 8.82 7.70
CA CYS A 84 4.44 8.16 7.14
C CYS A 84 4.10 7.31 5.89
N GLY A 85 4.69 6.13 5.71
CA GLY A 85 4.38 5.24 4.58
C GLY A 85 2.91 4.80 4.51
N THR A 86 2.19 4.81 5.65
CA THR A 86 0.74 4.50 5.72
C THR A 86 -0.14 5.64 5.18
N THR A 87 0.43 6.78 4.80
CA THR A 87 -0.32 7.97 4.38
C THR A 87 -1.47 7.62 3.41
N GLY A 88 -1.20 6.86 2.36
CA GLY A 88 -2.23 6.46 1.40
C GLY A 88 -3.42 5.72 2.02
N MET A 89 -3.20 4.87 3.02
CA MET A 89 -4.26 4.18 3.75
C MET A 89 -5.04 5.14 4.66
N SER A 90 -4.35 6.03 5.36
CA SER A 90 -5.01 7.06 6.19
C SER A 90 -5.86 8.01 5.35
N LEU A 91 -5.42 8.34 4.14
CA LEU A 91 -6.20 9.09 3.17
C LEU A 91 -7.49 8.35 2.80
N ALA A 92 -7.38 7.07 2.44
CA ALA A 92 -8.53 6.22 2.08
C ALA A 92 -9.53 6.12 3.24
N GLN A 93 -9.05 5.90 4.45
CA GLN A 93 -9.91 5.84 5.65
C GLN A 93 -10.57 7.18 5.96
N THR A 94 -9.85 8.30 5.79
CA THR A 94 -10.43 9.64 5.97
C THR A 94 -11.56 9.88 4.96
N GLY A 95 -11.35 9.52 3.69
CA GLY A 95 -12.39 9.58 2.65
C GLY A 95 -13.60 8.71 3.00
N TYR A 96 -13.36 7.48 3.45
CA TYR A 96 -14.41 6.60 3.95
C TYR A 96 -15.20 7.23 5.10
N TYR A 97 -14.52 7.78 6.12
CA TYR A 97 -15.20 8.39 7.27
C TYR A 97 -16.07 9.59 6.89
N TRP A 98 -15.64 10.42 5.95
CA TRP A 98 -16.44 11.53 5.46
C TRP A 98 -17.72 11.07 4.79
N VAL A 99 -17.63 10.03 3.96
CA VAL A 99 -18.80 9.46 3.30
C VAL A 99 -19.67 8.70 4.30
N ALA A 100 -19.10 7.85 5.15
CA ALA A 100 -19.83 7.02 6.11
C ALA A 100 -20.58 7.84 7.17
N SER A 101 -20.03 9.00 7.56
CA SER A 101 -20.67 9.92 8.50
C SER A 101 -21.84 10.71 7.91
N GLY A 102 -21.95 10.77 6.59
CA GLY A 102 -22.96 11.58 5.90
C GLY A 102 -22.57 13.03 5.67
N MET A 103 -21.33 13.43 5.99
CA MET A 103 -20.85 14.79 5.73
C MET A 103 -20.62 15.06 4.22
N ALA A 104 -20.33 14.02 3.45
CA ALA A 104 -20.17 14.08 2.01
C ALA A 104 -20.83 12.86 1.37
N ASP A 105 -21.32 12.99 0.15
CA ASP A 105 -21.80 11.86 -0.65
C ASP A 105 -20.71 11.29 -1.54
N MET A 106 -19.75 12.12 -1.92
CA MET A 106 -18.65 11.76 -2.80
C MET A 106 -17.36 12.49 -2.41
N VAL A 107 -16.29 11.74 -2.19
CA VAL A 107 -14.98 12.27 -1.78
C VAL A 107 -13.89 11.78 -2.72
N LEU A 108 -13.10 12.72 -3.25
CA LEU A 108 -11.87 12.42 -3.99
C LEU A 108 -10.71 12.30 -3.01
N VAL A 109 -10.01 11.19 -3.06
CA VAL A 109 -8.84 10.89 -2.23
C VAL A 109 -7.61 10.78 -3.11
N VAL A 110 -6.55 11.53 -2.81
CA VAL A 110 -5.35 11.58 -3.65
C VAL A 110 -4.07 11.48 -2.81
N GLY A 111 -3.29 10.46 -3.09
CA GLY A 111 -1.93 10.30 -2.58
C GLY A 111 -0.90 10.50 -3.70
N SER A 112 0.20 11.15 -3.40
CA SER A 112 1.25 11.40 -4.40
C SER A 112 2.62 11.54 -3.77
N GLU A 113 3.67 11.29 -4.57
CA GLU A 113 5.05 11.56 -4.18
C GLU A 113 5.94 11.80 -5.40
N LYS A 114 6.94 12.68 -5.25
CA LYS A 114 8.07 12.82 -6.18
C LYS A 114 9.37 12.57 -5.44
N MET A 115 9.71 11.31 -5.24
CA MET A 115 10.86 10.89 -4.44
C MET A 115 12.23 11.30 -5.03
N HIS A 116 12.25 11.65 -6.32
CA HIS A 116 13.46 12.09 -6.99
C HIS A 116 13.73 13.60 -6.89
N GLU A 117 12.83 14.38 -6.29
CA GLU A 117 13.02 15.83 -6.11
C GLU A 117 13.96 16.16 -4.93
N GLY A 118 14.13 15.23 -3.97
CA GLY A 118 14.98 15.42 -2.82
C GLY A 118 15.78 14.18 -2.40
N ASP A 119 16.51 14.30 -1.30
CA ASP A 119 17.17 13.15 -0.67
C ASP A 119 16.15 12.33 0.13
N SER A 120 15.64 11.27 -0.49
CA SER A 120 14.63 10.40 0.11
C SER A 120 15.09 9.74 1.40
N GLN A 121 16.38 9.38 1.53
CA GLN A 121 16.89 8.74 2.75
C GLN A 121 17.01 9.74 3.90
N ALA A 122 17.53 10.92 3.64
CA ALA A 122 17.58 12.00 4.64
C ALA A 122 16.16 12.37 5.09
N THR A 123 15.24 12.51 4.16
CA THR A 123 13.83 12.84 4.46
C THR A 123 13.16 11.73 5.27
N MET A 124 13.29 10.47 4.86
CA MET A 124 12.74 9.33 5.61
C MET A 124 13.37 9.19 7.01
N SER A 125 14.61 9.59 7.21
CA SER A 125 15.23 9.56 8.54
C SER A 125 14.56 10.50 9.54
N THR A 126 13.79 11.49 9.07
CA THR A 126 13.07 12.45 9.95
C THR A 126 11.95 11.80 10.77
N VAL A 127 11.48 10.60 10.39
CA VAL A 127 10.50 9.84 11.17
C VAL A 127 11.10 9.20 12.42
N LEU A 128 12.44 9.12 12.50
CA LEU A 128 13.13 8.53 13.62
C LEU A 128 13.43 9.58 14.70
N GLU A 129 13.43 9.15 15.95
CA GLU A 129 13.83 9.98 17.09
C GLU A 129 15.26 10.52 16.88
N PRO A 130 15.48 11.85 17.03
CA PRO A 130 16.71 12.49 16.51
C PRO A 130 17.98 12.20 17.32
N PHE A 131 17.88 11.88 18.61
CA PHE A 131 19.05 11.79 19.49
C PHE A 131 19.61 10.37 19.58
N TYR A 132 18.76 9.36 19.63
CA TYR A 132 19.16 7.97 19.88
C TYR A 132 18.92 7.08 18.66
N LEU A 133 17.79 7.22 17.95
CA LEU A 133 17.47 6.33 16.84
C LEU A 133 18.07 6.79 15.51
N ARG A 134 17.96 8.07 15.18
CA ARG A 134 18.44 8.59 13.90
C ARG A 134 19.93 8.41 13.66
N PRO A 135 20.83 8.63 14.65
CA PRO A 135 22.26 8.37 14.47
C PRO A 135 22.61 6.88 14.32
N PHE A 136 21.77 6.00 14.88
CA PHE A 136 22.01 4.55 14.91
C PHE A 136 21.40 3.81 13.72
N LEU A 137 20.18 4.19 13.32
CA LEU A 137 19.45 3.55 12.24
C LEU A 137 19.75 4.24 10.90
N THR A 138 20.59 3.61 10.10
CA THR A 138 21.04 4.11 8.80
C THR A 138 20.03 3.87 7.68
N GLY A 139 18.80 4.41 7.82
CA GLY A 139 17.73 4.29 6.83
C GLY A 139 16.94 2.98 6.91
N ALA A 140 15.89 2.89 6.09
CA ALA A 140 14.94 1.77 6.09
C ALA A 140 15.59 0.39 5.88
N PRO A 141 16.57 0.20 4.96
CA PRO A 141 17.17 -1.12 4.75
C PRO A 141 17.80 -1.71 6.01
N GLY A 142 18.48 -0.89 6.82
CA GLY A 142 19.11 -1.36 8.07
C GLY A 142 18.10 -1.82 9.10
N VAL A 143 17.03 -1.05 9.29
CA VAL A 143 15.96 -1.38 10.25
C VAL A 143 15.26 -2.67 9.90
N PHE A 144 14.80 -2.80 8.66
CA PHE A 144 14.05 -3.98 8.22
C PHE A 144 14.94 -5.22 8.10
N SER A 145 16.25 -5.06 7.83
CA SER A 145 17.22 -6.14 7.94
C SER A 145 17.30 -6.70 9.37
N MET A 146 17.34 -5.84 10.39
CA MET A 146 17.35 -6.28 11.79
C MET A 146 16.07 -7.01 12.17
N GLN A 147 14.90 -6.53 11.72
CA GLN A 147 13.62 -7.22 11.96
C GLN A 147 13.61 -8.62 11.36
N GLY A 148 14.00 -8.74 10.09
CA GLY A 148 14.09 -10.03 9.41
C GLY A 148 15.03 -11.00 10.09
N GLN A 149 16.22 -10.53 10.54
CA GLN A 149 17.18 -11.36 11.26
C GLN A 149 16.65 -11.81 12.63
N GLN A 150 15.99 -10.92 13.38
CA GLN A 150 15.40 -11.27 14.67
C GLN A 150 14.27 -12.31 14.51
N TRP A 151 13.42 -12.16 13.49
CA TRP A 151 12.38 -13.13 13.17
C TRP A 151 12.97 -14.51 12.85
N THR A 152 13.95 -14.55 11.95
CA THR A 152 14.66 -15.80 11.57
C THR A 152 15.28 -16.49 12.78
N ALA A 153 15.94 -15.70 13.64
CA ALA A 153 16.57 -16.24 14.86
C ALA A 153 15.54 -16.75 15.88
N THR A 154 14.43 -16.03 16.05
CA THR A 154 13.38 -16.41 17.00
C THR A 154 12.76 -17.78 16.68
N TYR A 155 12.52 -18.05 15.41
CA TYR A 155 11.92 -19.30 14.95
C TYR A 155 12.95 -20.35 14.48
N ASN A 156 14.25 -20.08 14.63
CA ASN A 156 15.34 -20.94 14.18
C ASN A 156 15.22 -21.33 12.71
N ILE A 157 14.80 -20.40 11.86
CA ILE A 157 14.67 -20.64 10.41
C ILE A 157 16.06 -20.62 9.79
N PRO A 158 16.46 -21.66 9.01
CA PRO A 158 17.75 -21.64 8.32
C PRO A 158 17.88 -20.44 7.39
N GLU A 159 19.03 -19.77 7.41
CA GLU A 159 19.31 -18.58 6.60
C GLU A 159 19.06 -18.83 5.10
N GLU A 160 19.51 -19.97 4.60
CA GLU A 160 19.32 -20.37 3.20
C GLU A 160 17.83 -20.44 2.83
N LYS A 161 17.00 -21.03 3.71
CA LYS A 161 15.55 -21.13 3.51
C LYS A 161 14.89 -19.74 3.48
N THR A 162 15.29 -18.86 4.40
CA THR A 162 14.79 -17.48 4.41
C THR A 162 15.21 -16.73 3.13
N ARG A 163 16.46 -16.94 2.70
CA ARG A 163 16.96 -16.33 1.46
C ARG A 163 16.21 -16.84 0.22
N GLU A 164 15.88 -18.12 0.18
CA GLU A 164 15.10 -18.72 -0.92
C GLU A 164 13.68 -18.20 -0.95
N ALA A 165 13.00 -18.14 0.20
CA ALA A 165 11.64 -17.58 0.30
C ALA A 165 11.61 -16.11 -0.10
N ALA A 166 12.54 -15.28 0.40
CA ALA A 166 12.67 -13.89 0.02
C ALA A 166 12.93 -13.70 -1.47
N ALA A 167 13.80 -14.53 -2.06
CA ALA A 167 14.08 -14.49 -3.51
C ALA A 167 12.86 -14.90 -4.34
N LYS A 168 12.09 -15.88 -3.87
CA LYS A 168 10.84 -16.28 -4.54
C LYS A 168 9.82 -15.15 -4.56
N ILE A 169 9.60 -14.46 -3.44
CA ILE A 169 8.74 -13.27 -3.38
C ILE A 169 9.17 -12.24 -4.43
N SER A 170 10.45 -11.90 -4.45
CA SER A 170 10.97 -10.93 -5.42
C SER A 170 10.74 -11.37 -6.87
N VAL A 171 11.02 -12.63 -7.21
CA VAL A 171 10.80 -13.17 -8.55
C VAL A 171 9.33 -13.14 -8.95
N ASP A 172 8.44 -13.58 -8.07
CA ASP A 172 7.01 -13.62 -8.34
C ASP A 172 6.46 -12.20 -8.59
N HIS A 173 6.77 -11.23 -7.71
CA HIS A 173 6.30 -9.86 -7.86
C HIS A 173 6.86 -9.15 -9.10
N HIS A 174 8.14 -9.33 -9.43
CA HIS A 174 8.70 -8.73 -10.65
C HIS A 174 8.08 -9.34 -11.91
N ARG A 175 7.75 -10.63 -11.90
CA ARG A 175 7.02 -11.29 -13.00
C ARG A 175 5.60 -10.72 -13.12
N ASP A 176 4.86 -10.63 -12.03
CA ASP A 176 3.50 -10.10 -12.02
C ASP A 176 3.45 -8.62 -12.44
N ALA A 177 4.49 -7.84 -12.10
CA ALA A 177 4.62 -6.45 -12.53
C ALA A 177 4.73 -6.27 -14.06
N LEU A 178 5.12 -7.30 -14.81
CA LEU A 178 5.15 -7.23 -16.28
C LEU A 178 3.75 -6.96 -16.85
N ASP A 179 2.72 -7.46 -16.19
CA ASP A 179 1.31 -7.31 -16.59
C ASP A 179 0.68 -6.01 -16.08
N ASN A 180 1.36 -5.26 -15.20
CA ASN A 180 0.85 -4.00 -14.66
C ASN A 180 1.42 -2.80 -15.44
N PRO A 181 0.61 -2.06 -16.23
CA PRO A 181 1.10 -0.95 -17.03
C PRO A 181 1.62 0.24 -16.18
N TYR A 182 1.26 0.29 -14.91
CA TYR A 182 1.66 1.37 -14.00
C TYR A 182 2.98 1.08 -13.27
N ALA A 183 3.42 -0.17 -13.19
CA ALA A 183 4.60 -0.55 -12.41
C ALA A 183 5.87 0.16 -12.88
N HIS A 184 6.70 0.63 -11.91
CA HIS A 184 7.98 1.28 -12.20
C HIS A 184 9.01 0.28 -12.72
N ILE A 185 9.16 -0.83 -12.00
CA ILE A 185 10.10 -1.90 -12.36
C ILE A 185 9.33 -3.02 -13.04
N GLN A 186 9.65 -3.28 -14.31
CA GLN A 186 9.08 -4.35 -15.11
C GLN A 186 10.24 -5.19 -15.65
N LEU A 187 10.72 -6.14 -14.85
CA LEU A 187 11.86 -6.99 -15.14
C LEU A 187 11.51 -8.46 -14.87
N ASP A 188 11.83 -9.34 -15.78
CA ASP A 188 11.76 -10.80 -15.55
C ASP A 188 13.06 -11.24 -14.87
N LEU A 189 13.01 -11.46 -13.56
CA LEU A 189 14.16 -11.85 -12.75
C LEU A 189 14.15 -13.34 -12.47
N SER A 190 15.32 -13.97 -12.55
CA SER A 190 15.53 -15.34 -12.07
C SER A 190 15.87 -15.36 -10.57
N MET A 191 15.73 -16.53 -9.94
CA MET A 191 16.19 -16.77 -8.57
C MET A 191 17.67 -16.44 -8.38
N ASP A 192 18.49 -16.72 -9.40
CA ASP A 192 19.93 -16.45 -9.36
C ASP A 192 20.23 -14.95 -9.45
N ASP A 193 19.48 -14.19 -10.24
CA ASP A 193 19.61 -12.73 -10.31
C ASP A 193 19.35 -12.09 -8.93
N VAL A 194 18.30 -12.55 -8.25
CA VAL A 194 17.95 -12.03 -6.92
C VAL A 194 18.96 -12.46 -5.85
N LYS A 195 19.33 -13.74 -5.82
CA LYS A 195 20.26 -14.28 -4.82
C LYS A 195 21.68 -13.71 -4.94
N ASN A 196 22.12 -13.36 -6.15
CA ASN A 196 23.46 -12.82 -6.44
C ASN A 196 23.47 -11.29 -6.55
N ALA A 197 22.34 -10.61 -6.40
CA ALA A 197 22.25 -9.16 -6.43
C ALA A 197 23.15 -8.49 -5.38
N ARG A 198 23.53 -7.23 -5.63
CA ARG A 198 24.35 -6.45 -4.71
C ARG A 198 23.74 -6.38 -3.30
N LEU A 199 24.55 -6.65 -2.29
CA LEU A 199 24.17 -6.48 -0.89
C LEU A 199 23.95 -4.99 -0.56
N ILE A 200 22.83 -4.68 0.06
CA ILE A 200 22.47 -3.34 0.54
C ILE A 200 22.70 -3.23 2.04
N SER A 201 22.08 -4.12 2.82
CA SER A 201 22.21 -4.25 4.27
C SER A 201 21.94 -5.69 4.64
N TYR A 202 22.95 -6.43 5.14
CA TYR A 202 22.81 -7.87 5.38
C TYR A 202 21.56 -8.22 6.19
N PRO A 203 20.74 -9.20 5.72
CA PRO A 203 20.87 -10.04 4.53
C PRO A 203 20.22 -9.47 3.26
N VAL A 204 19.66 -8.26 3.29
CA VAL A 204 18.89 -7.59 2.23
C VAL A 204 19.77 -7.22 1.05
N ARG A 205 19.34 -7.59 -0.15
CA ARG A 205 19.99 -7.31 -1.42
C ARG A 205 19.16 -6.37 -2.29
N LEU A 206 19.69 -5.95 -3.42
CA LEU A 206 19.07 -4.95 -4.29
C LEU A 206 17.61 -5.30 -4.68
N TRP A 207 17.36 -6.53 -5.09
CA TRP A 207 16.03 -6.96 -5.52
C TRP A 207 15.09 -7.39 -4.36
N ASP A 208 15.57 -7.25 -3.13
CA ASP A 208 14.72 -7.38 -1.94
C ASP A 208 14.07 -6.04 -1.53
N VAL A 209 14.42 -4.94 -2.21
CA VAL A 209 14.08 -3.56 -1.79
C VAL A 209 13.24 -2.87 -2.84
N CYS A 210 12.20 -2.17 -2.40
CA CYS A 210 11.38 -1.34 -3.27
C CYS A 210 12.17 -0.20 -3.93
N PRO A 211 11.79 0.24 -5.14
CA PRO A 211 12.38 1.41 -5.78
C PRO A 211 11.91 2.72 -5.11
N ASN A 212 12.68 3.80 -5.31
CA ASN A 212 12.13 5.14 -5.19
C ASN A 212 11.35 5.46 -6.47
N SER A 213 10.09 5.85 -6.35
CA SER A 213 9.25 6.19 -7.51
C SER A 213 8.64 7.59 -7.34
N ASP A 214 8.46 8.27 -8.45
CA ASP A 214 7.52 9.38 -8.56
C ASP A 214 6.19 8.82 -9.05
N GLY A 215 5.07 9.29 -8.49
CA GLY A 215 3.75 8.84 -8.90
C GLY A 215 2.63 9.40 -8.05
N ALA A 216 1.42 9.27 -8.57
CA ALA A 216 0.19 9.63 -7.87
C ALA A 216 -0.87 8.57 -8.08
N CYS A 217 -1.76 8.45 -7.09
CA CYS A 217 -2.96 7.63 -7.13
C CYS A 217 -4.14 8.44 -6.62
N ALA A 218 -5.29 8.30 -7.29
CA ALA A 218 -6.55 8.92 -6.92
C ALA A 218 -7.65 7.86 -6.82
N VAL A 219 -8.50 7.97 -5.80
CA VAL A 219 -9.63 7.06 -5.56
C VAL A 219 -10.87 7.89 -5.23
N VAL A 220 -12.01 7.50 -5.76
CA VAL A 220 -13.29 8.16 -5.50
C VAL A 220 -14.15 7.27 -4.60
N PHE A 221 -14.41 7.72 -3.39
CA PHE A 221 -15.36 7.13 -2.46
C PHE A 221 -16.73 7.74 -2.63
N ALA A 222 -17.77 6.92 -2.61
CA ALA A 222 -19.16 7.37 -2.73
C ALA A 222 -20.10 6.65 -1.75
N SER A 223 -21.18 7.33 -1.36
CA SER A 223 -22.28 6.71 -0.65
C SER A 223 -22.95 5.62 -1.49
N ALA A 224 -23.53 4.63 -0.85
CA ALA A 224 -24.23 3.53 -1.55
C ALA A 224 -25.26 4.04 -2.56
N GLU A 225 -25.96 5.12 -2.23
CA GLU A 225 -26.94 5.72 -3.14
C GLU A 225 -26.30 6.25 -4.42
N LYS A 226 -25.18 6.96 -4.30
CA LYS A 226 -24.43 7.49 -5.45
C LYS A 226 -23.74 6.36 -6.22
N ALA A 227 -23.11 5.43 -5.51
CA ALA A 227 -22.37 4.32 -6.10
C ALA A 227 -23.28 3.46 -7.00
N LYS A 228 -24.46 3.07 -6.53
CA LYS A 228 -25.44 2.27 -7.29
C LYS A 228 -25.96 2.99 -8.54
N LYS A 229 -25.96 4.33 -8.57
CA LYS A 229 -26.39 5.12 -9.73
C LYS A 229 -25.30 5.32 -10.77
N ILE A 230 -24.03 5.38 -10.34
CA ILE A 230 -22.91 5.82 -11.18
C ILE A 230 -22.09 4.63 -11.67
N CYS A 231 -21.84 3.64 -10.81
CA CYS A 231 -20.91 2.55 -11.08
C CYS A 231 -21.62 1.20 -11.17
N ALA A 232 -21.40 0.49 -12.28
CA ALA A 232 -22.01 -0.85 -12.47
C ALA A 232 -21.38 -1.91 -11.56
N LYS A 233 -20.13 -1.77 -11.18
CA LYS A 233 -19.37 -2.72 -10.36
C LYS A 233 -18.55 -1.97 -9.31
N PRO A 234 -19.19 -1.36 -8.30
CA PRO A 234 -18.45 -0.65 -7.24
C PRO A 234 -17.72 -1.65 -6.34
N ALA A 235 -16.56 -1.25 -5.83
CA ALA A 235 -15.87 -2.00 -4.79
C ALA A 235 -16.35 -1.52 -3.41
N TRP A 236 -17.05 -2.36 -2.68
CA TRP A 236 -17.67 -2.04 -1.39
C TRP A 236 -16.68 -2.16 -0.26
N VAL A 237 -16.57 -1.16 0.60
CA VAL A 237 -15.75 -1.24 1.80
C VAL A 237 -16.42 -2.16 2.82
N LYS A 238 -15.77 -3.27 3.13
CA LYS A 238 -16.27 -4.31 4.04
C LYS A 238 -15.63 -4.26 5.42
N GLY A 239 -14.36 -3.88 5.49
CA GLY A 239 -13.61 -3.85 6.73
C GLY A 239 -12.56 -2.76 6.75
N LEU A 240 -12.34 -2.22 7.93
CA LEU A 240 -11.31 -1.21 8.22
C LEU A 240 -10.63 -1.52 9.53
N GLY A 241 -9.31 -1.41 9.54
CA GLY A 241 -8.51 -1.43 10.75
C GLY A 241 -7.37 -0.44 10.66
N PHE A 242 -7.04 0.18 11.76
CA PHE A 242 -5.87 1.05 11.87
C PHE A 242 -5.34 1.01 13.30
N CYS A 243 -4.04 0.79 13.42
CA CYS A 243 -3.38 0.77 14.71
C CYS A 243 -2.01 1.43 14.64
N GLY A 244 -1.66 2.18 15.66
CA GLY A 244 -0.34 2.72 15.90
C GLY A 244 0.31 2.03 17.09
N ASP A 245 1.61 1.80 17.00
CA ASP A 245 2.45 1.28 18.07
C ASP A 245 3.21 2.42 18.74
N GLU A 246 3.97 2.10 19.79
CA GLU A 246 4.81 3.06 20.48
C GLU A 246 5.92 3.63 19.56
N TYR A 247 6.28 4.88 19.83
CA TYR A 247 7.28 5.57 19.03
C TYR A 247 8.69 4.99 19.23
N TRP A 248 8.98 4.48 20.44
CA TRP A 248 10.31 3.99 20.79
C TRP A 248 10.59 2.60 20.20
N TYR A 249 11.32 2.56 19.10
CA TYR A 249 11.63 1.34 18.38
C TYR A 249 12.35 0.27 19.23
N GLY A 250 13.13 0.68 20.24
CA GLY A 250 13.90 -0.22 21.10
C GLY A 250 13.05 -1.27 21.82
N ASP A 251 11.86 -0.88 22.26
CA ASP A 251 10.98 -1.69 23.10
C ASP A 251 9.93 -2.50 22.29
N SER A 252 9.74 -2.16 21.01
CA SER A 252 8.77 -2.85 20.16
C SER A 252 9.15 -4.30 19.86
N ASN A 253 8.14 -5.18 19.80
CA ASN A 253 8.32 -6.54 19.31
C ASN A 253 8.54 -6.55 17.81
N LYS A 254 9.72 -6.98 17.36
CA LYS A 254 10.13 -6.95 15.96
C LYS A 254 9.78 -8.22 15.17
N VAL A 255 9.17 -9.20 15.84
CA VAL A 255 8.81 -10.50 15.26
C VAL A 255 7.31 -10.63 15.05
N ALA A 256 6.53 -10.21 16.06
CA ALA A 256 5.07 -10.17 15.98
C ALA A 256 4.61 -8.71 16.19
N TRP A 257 4.29 -8.04 15.11
CA TRP A 257 3.91 -6.62 15.15
C TRP A 257 2.49 -6.46 15.65
N ALA A 258 2.36 -6.13 16.94
CA ALA A 258 1.07 -6.02 17.62
C ALA A 258 0.11 -5.08 16.89
N CYS A 259 0.60 -3.94 16.38
CA CYS A 259 -0.23 -3.00 15.66
C CYS A 259 -0.71 -3.53 14.29
N ALA A 260 0.09 -4.38 13.60
CA ALA A 260 -0.32 -5.01 12.35
C ALA A 260 -1.40 -6.07 12.61
N MET A 261 -1.20 -6.90 13.63
CA MET A 261 -2.18 -7.90 14.08
C MET A 261 -3.50 -7.25 14.53
N GLU A 262 -3.43 -6.16 15.27
CA GLU A 262 -4.61 -5.45 15.74
C GLU A 262 -5.36 -4.75 14.59
N ALA A 263 -4.66 -4.11 13.65
CA ALA A 263 -5.29 -3.55 12.46
C ALA A 263 -6.00 -4.63 11.62
N ALA A 264 -5.36 -5.81 11.46
CA ALA A 264 -5.96 -6.95 10.78
C ALA A 264 -7.21 -7.44 11.51
N ARG A 265 -7.13 -7.64 12.83
CA ARG A 265 -8.27 -8.06 13.65
C ARG A 265 -9.46 -7.12 13.53
N GLN A 266 -9.24 -5.79 13.61
CA GLN A 266 -10.31 -4.80 13.46
C GLN A 266 -10.99 -4.90 12.09
N ALA A 267 -10.21 -5.03 11.02
CA ALA A 267 -10.73 -5.15 9.66
C ALA A 267 -11.50 -6.46 9.45
N TYR A 268 -10.99 -7.57 9.97
CA TYR A 268 -11.64 -8.87 9.91
C TYR A 268 -12.94 -8.92 10.70
N ASP A 269 -12.94 -8.39 11.93
CA ASP A 269 -14.14 -8.31 12.77
C ASP A 269 -15.25 -7.53 12.06
N MET A 270 -14.90 -6.39 11.42
CA MET A 270 -15.87 -5.57 10.68
C MET A 270 -16.38 -6.29 9.41
N ALA A 271 -15.52 -7.04 8.72
CA ALA A 271 -15.86 -7.77 7.50
C ALA A 271 -16.49 -9.15 7.76
N GLY A 272 -16.47 -9.64 9.00
CA GLY A 272 -16.95 -10.97 9.38
C GLY A 272 -16.02 -12.12 8.94
N ILE A 273 -14.72 -11.83 8.74
CA ILE A 273 -13.71 -12.81 8.33
C ILE A 273 -13.16 -13.53 9.56
N THR A 274 -13.11 -14.85 9.51
CA THR A 274 -12.60 -15.72 10.58
C THR A 274 -11.37 -16.53 10.17
N ASN A 275 -11.21 -16.76 8.86
CA ASN A 275 -10.06 -17.45 8.28
C ASN A 275 -9.55 -16.65 7.06
N PRO A 276 -8.72 -15.61 7.27
CA PRO A 276 -8.34 -14.68 6.21
C PRO A 276 -7.65 -15.35 5.03
N ARG A 277 -6.81 -16.38 5.26
CA ARG A 277 -6.13 -17.10 4.19
C ARG A 277 -7.07 -17.78 3.20
N ARG A 278 -8.28 -18.19 3.64
CA ARG A 278 -9.25 -18.94 2.82
C ARG A 278 -10.43 -18.10 2.36
N GLU A 279 -10.71 -17.01 3.06
CA GLU A 279 -11.88 -16.19 2.79
C GLU A 279 -11.53 -14.97 1.90
N LEU A 280 -10.25 -14.54 1.89
CA LEU A 280 -9.78 -13.54 0.95
C LEU A 280 -9.38 -14.18 -0.38
N ASP A 281 -9.69 -13.52 -1.48
CA ASP A 281 -9.30 -13.96 -2.83
C ASP A 281 -7.99 -13.31 -3.30
N VAL A 282 -7.65 -12.13 -2.76
CA VAL A 282 -6.45 -11.36 -3.10
C VAL A 282 -5.99 -10.52 -1.91
N ALA A 283 -4.69 -10.35 -1.74
CA ALA A 283 -4.12 -9.39 -0.82
C ALA A 283 -3.09 -8.47 -1.51
N GLU A 284 -3.28 -7.16 -1.43
CA GLU A 284 -2.34 -6.14 -1.86
C GLU A 284 -1.63 -5.55 -0.64
N ILE A 285 -0.41 -6.04 -0.38
CA ILE A 285 0.33 -5.81 0.85
C ILE A 285 1.37 -4.71 0.64
N TYR A 286 1.56 -3.84 1.63
CA TYR A 286 2.66 -2.90 1.64
C TYR A 286 3.96 -3.60 2.08
N ASN A 287 4.70 -4.12 1.13
CA ASN A 287 5.91 -4.92 1.32
C ASN A 287 7.17 -4.20 0.79
N PRO A 288 7.71 -3.20 1.46
CA PRO A 288 8.87 -2.47 0.96
C PRO A 288 10.16 -3.32 0.90
N PHE A 289 10.14 -4.49 1.54
CA PHE A 289 11.22 -5.47 1.57
C PHE A 289 10.64 -6.88 1.60
N THR A 290 11.26 -7.83 0.92
CA THR A 290 10.82 -9.23 0.86
C THR A 290 10.67 -9.88 2.24
N PHE A 291 11.59 -9.58 3.17
CA PHE A 291 11.53 -10.09 4.55
C PHE A 291 10.35 -9.51 5.35
N VAL A 292 9.95 -8.28 5.06
CA VAL A 292 8.79 -7.64 5.69
C VAL A 292 7.50 -8.36 5.30
N GLU A 293 7.42 -8.81 4.06
CA GLU A 293 6.26 -9.54 3.58
C GLU A 293 6.08 -10.89 4.28
N LEU A 294 7.19 -11.63 4.50
CA LEU A 294 7.15 -12.86 5.29
C LEU A 294 6.59 -12.64 6.70
N LEU A 295 6.98 -11.53 7.35
CA LEU A 295 6.42 -11.17 8.65
C LEU A 295 4.94 -10.79 8.56
N HIS A 296 4.52 -10.06 7.51
CA HIS A 296 3.12 -9.71 7.31
C HIS A 296 2.23 -10.93 7.11
N TYR A 297 2.68 -11.97 6.40
CA TYR A 297 1.90 -13.20 6.24
C TYR A 297 1.54 -13.83 7.60
N GLU A 298 2.46 -13.80 8.56
CA GLU A 298 2.19 -14.27 9.91
C GLU A 298 1.33 -13.30 10.72
N CYS A 299 1.60 -11.99 10.65
CA CYS A 299 0.82 -10.98 11.37
C CYS A 299 -0.64 -10.91 10.91
N PHE A 300 -0.91 -11.20 9.65
CA PHE A 300 -2.28 -11.19 9.10
C PHE A 300 -2.98 -12.55 9.17
N GLY A 301 -2.33 -13.57 9.74
CA GLY A 301 -2.90 -14.91 9.88
C GLY A 301 -2.98 -15.69 8.57
N PHE A 302 -2.15 -15.32 7.57
CA PHE A 302 -2.02 -16.08 6.32
C PHE A 302 -1.11 -17.30 6.52
N SER A 303 -0.08 -17.16 7.35
CA SER A 303 0.78 -18.23 7.84
C SER A 303 0.75 -18.35 9.36
N GLU A 304 0.96 -19.54 9.86
CA GLU A 304 1.27 -19.75 11.27
C GLU A 304 2.66 -19.19 11.61
N PRO A 305 2.90 -18.74 12.85
CA PRO A 305 4.20 -18.21 13.28
C PRO A 305 5.38 -19.14 12.95
N GLY A 306 6.39 -18.59 12.27
CA GLY A 306 7.57 -19.32 11.81
C GLY A 306 7.37 -20.17 10.54
N ARG A 307 6.18 -20.11 9.89
CA ARG A 307 5.85 -20.95 8.72
C ARG A 307 5.82 -20.20 7.40
N ALA A 308 5.93 -18.87 7.41
CA ALA A 308 5.81 -18.06 6.20
C ALA A 308 6.78 -18.46 5.07
N CYS A 309 8.03 -18.87 5.42
CA CYS A 309 8.96 -19.39 4.42
C CYS A 309 8.48 -20.68 3.75
N ASP A 310 7.92 -21.62 4.52
CA ASP A 310 7.42 -22.88 3.98
C ASP A 310 6.25 -22.66 3.03
N ASP A 311 5.29 -21.86 3.45
CA ASP A 311 4.12 -21.54 2.66
C ASP A 311 4.49 -20.79 1.35
N THR A 312 5.42 -19.83 1.45
CA THR A 312 5.94 -19.09 0.29
C THR A 312 6.62 -20.03 -0.71
N LEU A 313 7.50 -20.91 -0.22
CA LEU A 313 8.21 -21.87 -1.09
C LEU A 313 7.27 -22.93 -1.68
N ALA A 314 6.17 -23.24 -1.01
CA ALA A 314 5.11 -24.08 -1.53
C ALA A 314 4.23 -23.37 -2.59
N GLY A 315 4.41 -22.06 -2.81
CA GLY A 315 3.64 -21.28 -3.78
C GLY A 315 2.28 -20.79 -3.28
N ALA A 316 2.04 -20.81 -1.96
CA ALA A 316 0.74 -20.44 -1.40
C ALA A 316 0.29 -19.01 -1.76
N TYR A 317 1.23 -18.09 -1.95
CA TYR A 317 1.00 -16.65 -2.19
C TYR A 317 1.30 -16.21 -3.63
N ALA A 318 1.74 -17.14 -4.49
CA ALA A 318 1.91 -16.87 -5.90
C ALA A 318 0.55 -16.56 -6.57
N ARG A 319 0.57 -15.96 -7.76
CA ARG A 319 -0.62 -15.54 -8.51
C ARG A 319 -1.66 -16.65 -8.72
N ASP A 320 -1.20 -17.90 -8.82
CA ASP A 320 -2.02 -19.10 -8.95
C ASP A 320 -2.11 -19.93 -7.66
N GLY A 321 -1.66 -19.36 -6.53
CA GLY A 321 -1.64 -19.97 -5.21
C GLY A 321 -2.98 -19.92 -4.47
N GLU A 322 -2.95 -20.35 -3.20
CA GLU A 322 -4.15 -20.38 -2.34
C GLU A 322 -4.68 -18.96 -2.03
N LEU A 323 -3.77 -18.00 -1.80
CA LEU A 323 -4.07 -16.58 -1.60
C LEU A 323 -3.08 -15.73 -2.38
N PRO A 324 -3.39 -15.33 -3.63
CA PRO A 324 -2.56 -14.44 -4.40
C PRO A 324 -2.24 -13.14 -3.65
N CYS A 325 -0.94 -12.87 -3.47
CA CYS A 325 -0.47 -11.64 -2.84
C CYS A 325 0.27 -10.77 -3.85
N ASP A 326 -0.09 -9.49 -3.88
CA ASP A 326 0.50 -8.46 -4.75
C ASP A 326 0.55 -8.83 -6.25
N PRO A 327 -0.54 -9.32 -6.86
CA PRO A 327 -0.57 -9.61 -8.29
C PRO A 327 -0.32 -8.39 -9.17
N SER A 328 -0.36 -7.18 -8.61
CA SER A 328 0.05 -5.93 -9.25
C SER A 328 1.58 -5.75 -9.37
N GLY A 329 2.39 -6.66 -8.79
CA GLY A 329 3.83 -6.52 -8.59
C GLY A 329 4.20 -5.84 -7.28
N GLY A 330 3.22 -5.40 -6.51
CA GLY A 330 3.38 -4.87 -5.17
C GLY A 330 4.28 -3.64 -5.05
N VAL A 331 4.71 -3.39 -3.83
CA VAL A 331 5.60 -2.28 -3.49
C VAL A 331 7.03 -2.53 -3.97
N LEU A 332 7.45 -3.80 -4.09
CA LEU A 332 8.78 -4.15 -4.63
C LEU A 332 8.99 -3.63 -6.05
N CYS A 333 7.91 -3.43 -6.80
CA CYS A 333 7.98 -2.91 -8.17
C CYS A 333 7.52 -1.45 -8.31
N THR A 334 6.89 -0.86 -7.27
CA THR A 334 6.32 0.50 -7.35
C THR A 334 6.19 1.13 -5.96
N ASN A 335 6.93 2.20 -5.68
CA ASN A 335 6.86 2.84 -4.36
C ASN A 335 6.99 4.38 -4.43
N PRO A 336 5.95 5.12 -4.88
CA PRO A 336 5.82 6.55 -4.59
C PRO A 336 5.21 6.69 -3.18
N ILE A 337 6.05 6.78 -2.16
CA ILE A 337 5.74 6.45 -0.76
C ILE A 337 4.44 7.05 -0.21
N GLY A 338 4.12 8.31 -0.51
CA GLY A 338 2.86 8.96 -0.08
C GLY A 338 1.61 8.39 -0.75
N ALA A 339 1.74 7.80 -1.94
CA ALA A 339 0.65 7.17 -2.67
C ALA A 339 0.57 5.66 -2.46
N THR A 340 1.66 5.01 -2.05
CA THR A 340 1.83 3.55 -2.13
C THR A 340 0.68 2.77 -1.46
N ALA A 341 0.27 3.14 -0.26
CA ALA A 341 -0.84 2.45 0.41
C ALA A 341 -2.21 2.74 -0.26
N LEU A 342 -2.38 3.90 -0.92
CA LEU A 342 -3.58 4.18 -1.71
C LEU A 342 -3.60 3.38 -3.01
N ILE A 343 -2.43 3.11 -3.59
CA ILE A 343 -2.29 2.20 -4.74
C ILE A 343 -2.76 0.81 -4.35
N ARG A 344 -2.41 0.30 -3.16
CA ARG A 344 -2.91 -1.01 -2.67
C ARG A 344 -4.44 -1.01 -2.59
N VAL A 345 -5.06 0.08 -2.11
CA VAL A 345 -6.53 0.22 -2.09
C VAL A 345 -7.11 0.26 -3.51
N ALA A 346 -6.48 0.97 -4.43
CA ALA A 346 -6.91 1.05 -5.82
C ALA A 346 -6.82 -0.32 -6.52
N GLU A 347 -5.71 -1.05 -6.36
CA GLU A 347 -5.51 -2.38 -6.94
C GLU A 347 -6.52 -3.39 -6.35
N ALA A 348 -6.72 -3.42 -5.04
CA ALA A 348 -7.74 -4.26 -4.41
C ALA A 348 -9.15 -3.97 -4.96
N ALA A 349 -9.48 -2.68 -5.17
CA ALA A 349 -10.76 -2.28 -5.76
C ALA A 349 -10.88 -2.72 -7.23
N LEU A 350 -9.81 -2.62 -8.02
CA LEU A 350 -9.76 -3.11 -9.40
C LEU A 350 -9.97 -4.62 -9.47
N GLN A 351 -9.32 -5.38 -8.58
CA GLN A 351 -9.46 -6.83 -8.50
C GLN A 351 -10.92 -7.26 -8.26
N VAL A 352 -11.58 -6.74 -7.24
CA VAL A 352 -12.97 -7.14 -6.90
C VAL A 352 -14.02 -6.62 -7.89
N SER A 353 -13.70 -5.56 -8.65
CA SER A 353 -14.57 -5.05 -9.71
C SER A 353 -14.33 -5.71 -11.08
N GLY A 354 -13.30 -6.58 -11.20
CA GLY A 354 -12.91 -7.23 -12.44
C GLY A 354 -12.31 -6.26 -13.47
N GLN A 355 -11.55 -5.25 -13.01
CA GLN A 355 -10.98 -4.19 -13.82
C GLN A 355 -9.45 -4.11 -13.73
N ALA A 356 -8.78 -5.10 -13.15
CA ALA A 356 -7.33 -5.11 -12.98
C ALA A 356 -6.54 -5.43 -14.29
N GLY A 357 -7.21 -5.63 -15.41
CA GLY A 357 -6.56 -5.89 -16.70
C GLY A 357 -5.79 -7.21 -16.72
N ASP A 358 -4.56 -7.19 -17.22
CA ASP A 358 -3.78 -8.41 -17.44
C ASP A 358 -3.28 -9.07 -16.12
N HIS A 359 -3.27 -8.31 -15.00
CA HIS A 359 -2.96 -8.85 -13.67
C HIS A 359 -4.21 -9.20 -12.83
N GLN A 360 -5.37 -9.33 -13.46
CA GLN A 360 -6.60 -9.74 -12.80
C GLN A 360 -6.50 -11.17 -12.24
N ILE A 361 -6.95 -11.35 -11.00
CA ILE A 361 -7.22 -12.67 -10.43
C ILE A 361 -8.67 -13.05 -10.73
N ASP A 362 -8.84 -14.14 -11.44
CA ASP A 362 -10.15 -14.59 -11.91
C ASP A 362 -11.11 -14.89 -10.74
N GLY A 363 -12.28 -14.27 -10.78
CA GLY A 363 -13.33 -14.50 -9.80
C GLY A 363 -13.11 -13.84 -8.44
N ALA A 364 -12.11 -12.97 -8.28
CA ALA A 364 -11.85 -12.25 -7.05
C ALA A 364 -13.07 -11.42 -6.61
N LYS A 365 -13.55 -11.65 -5.38
CA LYS A 365 -14.71 -10.99 -4.79
C LYS A 365 -14.41 -10.26 -3.50
N LEU A 366 -13.36 -10.66 -2.80
CA LEU A 366 -12.96 -10.09 -1.52
C LEU A 366 -11.44 -9.87 -1.50
N ALA A 367 -11.01 -8.64 -1.34
CA ALA A 367 -9.61 -8.27 -1.37
C ALA A 367 -9.20 -7.45 -0.15
N LEU A 368 -7.98 -7.68 0.32
CA LEU A 368 -7.34 -6.92 1.38
C LEU A 368 -6.35 -5.94 0.77
N ALA A 369 -6.38 -4.69 1.23
CA ALA A 369 -5.35 -3.67 0.99
C ALA A 369 -4.67 -3.30 2.29
N HIS A 370 -3.34 -3.20 2.29
CA HIS A 370 -2.56 -2.88 3.48
C HIS A 370 -1.68 -1.64 3.29
N GLY A 371 -1.46 -0.90 4.37
CA GLY A 371 -0.53 0.22 4.46
C GLY A 371 0.39 0.10 5.67
N LEU A 372 1.70 0.26 5.44
CA LEU A 372 2.75 0.23 6.45
C LEU A 372 3.39 1.60 6.61
N GLY A 373 3.61 2.07 7.84
CA GLY A 373 4.29 3.32 8.11
C GLY A 373 5.27 3.27 9.29
N GLY A 374 6.20 4.21 9.30
CA GLY A 374 7.30 4.21 10.25
C GLY A 374 8.24 3.03 10.02
N VAL A 375 8.72 2.46 11.10
CA VAL A 375 9.46 1.19 11.10
C VAL A 375 8.57 0.08 11.66
N SER A 376 7.38 -0.08 11.07
CA SER A 376 6.28 -0.98 11.45
C SER A 376 5.36 -0.46 12.57
N GLN A 377 5.43 0.85 12.89
CA GLN A 377 4.65 1.44 14.00
C GLN A 377 3.23 1.84 13.60
N PHE A 378 2.95 1.99 12.30
CA PHE A 378 1.61 2.28 11.78
C PHE A 378 1.20 1.20 10.80
N ASN A 379 0.06 0.59 11.04
CA ASN A 379 -0.53 -0.38 10.12
C ASN A 379 -2.00 -0.05 9.90
N GLY A 380 -2.41 -0.05 8.65
CA GLY A 380 -3.79 0.15 8.25
C GLY A 380 -4.23 -0.89 7.24
N ILE A 381 -5.45 -1.35 7.38
CA ILE A 381 -6.05 -2.36 6.49
C ILE A 381 -7.41 -1.85 6.03
N MET A 382 -7.68 -2.06 4.74
CA MET A 382 -9.01 -1.91 4.16
C MET A 382 -9.36 -3.19 3.42
N ILE A 383 -10.54 -3.74 3.70
CA ILE A 383 -11.10 -4.87 2.98
C ILE A 383 -12.20 -4.36 2.06
N VAL A 384 -12.13 -4.73 0.80
CA VAL A 384 -13.13 -4.38 -0.22
C VAL A 384 -13.73 -5.62 -0.84
N GLY A 385 -15.01 -5.54 -1.21
CA GLY A 385 -15.75 -6.64 -1.81
C GLY A 385 -16.59 -6.23 -3.01
N SER A 386 -16.89 -7.18 -3.87
CA SER A 386 -17.72 -6.99 -5.08
C SER A 386 -19.21 -6.81 -4.79
N GLU A 387 -19.67 -7.23 -3.61
CA GLU A 387 -21.09 -7.16 -3.20
C GLU A 387 -21.28 -6.16 -2.07
N GLY A 388 -22.39 -5.38 -2.11
CA GLY A 388 -22.77 -4.38 -1.11
C GLY A 388 -23.39 -4.97 0.15
#